data_a8ac39c6cf57b31f943cb17b910ac221
#
_entry.id   a8ac39c6cf57b31f943cb17b910ac221
#
_cell.length_a   1.000
_cell.length_b   1.000
_cell.length_c   1.000
_cell.angle_alpha   90.00
_cell.angle_beta   90.00
_cell.angle_gamma   90.00
#
_symmetry.space_group_name_H-M   'P 1'
#
loop_
_entity.id
_entity.type
_entity.pdbx_description
1 polymer ?
#
loop_
_entity_poly.entity_id
_entity_poly.type
_entity_poly.pdbx_seq_one_letter_code
_entity_poly.pdbx_strand_id
1 'polypeptide(L)'
;GKAPAPTAAKETPKTLPPAGATAAAKPIPANLTAQSASFYPPVADSKVLATPSTRRLAREMGVDINQAKGSGLAGRVTREDVLSTSGGMDIVPSAGTSTSMRPSTTIPRPAYQGPSGALEERVPLRGIRKKIAENLQMAKQIIPHFTLMDEAEVTELVQMRESLKDYAEKNGTKITYLPFVMKALIATSREFNMFNASIDDAAQEIVYKKYFNIGFAADTPNGLVVPVIKNADQKTILELSKEIIDLSKRARDGKLKPEEMKGATITITNIGSVGGTYATPIINHPEVAILGMYKISDKLVLSEDGKVKALKAMNFTVTADHRLIDGAVAANFLKSFIAKIQNPARLMMEMM
;
A
#
# COMPACT_ATOMS: atom_id res chain seq x y z
N GLY A 1 -63.03 2.32 -35.54
CA GLY A 1 -62.84 3.47 -34.70
C GLY A 1 -61.41 3.58 -34.25
N LYS A 2 -60.64 4.46 -34.88
CA LYS A 2 -59.25 4.78 -34.63
C LYS A 2 -59.21 5.83 -33.52
N ALA A 3 -58.59 5.56 -32.37
CA ALA A 3 -58.28 6.55 -31.35
C ALA A 3 -56.94 7.21 -31.63
N PRO A 4 -56.78 8.54 -31.40
CA PRO A 4 -55.55 9.24 -31.71
C PRO A 4 -54.51 9.14 -30.57
N ALA A 5 -53.23 9.17 -30.96
CA ALA A 5 -52.06 9.17 -30.08
C ALA A 5 -51.91 10.51 -29.33
N PRO A 6 -51.34 10.52 -28.10
CA PRO A 6 -51.08 11.76 -27.39
C PRO A 6 -49.77 12.41 -27.87
N THR A 7 -49.88 13.72 -28.10
CA THR A 7 -48.87 14.66 -28.52
C THR A 7 -47.82 14.88 -27.41
N ALA A 8 -46.55 14.79 -27.74
CA ALA A 8 -45.44 15.13 -26.85
C ALA A 8 -45.36 16.63 -26.56
N ALA A 9 -45.41 17.02 -25.30
CA ALA A 9 -45.21 18.38 -24.85
C ALA A 9 -43.69 18.67 -24.80
N LYS A 10 -43.26 19.71 -25.51
CA LYS A 10 -41.93 20.32 -25.42
C LYS A 10 -41.77 21.05 -24.09
N GLU A 11 -40.91 20.61 -23.23
CA GLU A 11 -40.45 21.40 -22.10
C GLU A 11 -39.40 22.41 -22.54
N THR A 12 -39.66 23.68 -22.30
CA THR A 12 -38.77 24.83 -22.47
C THR A 12 -37.82 24.92 -21.24
N PRO A 13 -36.55 25.29 -21.40
CA PRO A 13 -35.61 25.40 -20.29
C PRO A 13 -35.92 26.61 -19.41
N LYS A 14 -36.04 26.37 -18.09
CA LYS A 14 -36.14 27.42 -17.08
C LYS A 14 -34.81 28.15 -16.92
N THR A 15 -34.82 29.44 -17.23
CA THR A 15 -33.78 30.42 -16.94
C THR A 15 -33.63 30.63 -15.43
N LEU A 16 -32.41 30.62 -14.94
CA LEU A 16 -32.03 31.04 -13.59
C LEU A 16 -32.21 32.54 -13.42
N PRO A 17 -32.64 33.03 -12.25
CA PRO A 17 -32.72 34.46 -11.96
C PRO A 17 -31.32 35.03 -11.60
N PRO A 18 -31.13 36.36 -11.86
CA PRO A 18 -29.85 37.03 -11.62
C PRO A 18 -29.59 37.27 -10.13
N ALA A 19 -28.32 37.16 -9.74
CA ALA A 19 -27.82 37.53 -8.43
C ALA A 19 -27.92 39.06 -8.23
N GLY A 20 -28.52 39.46 -7.13
CA GLY A 20 -28.47 40.84 -6.69
C GLY A 20 -29.44 41.15 -5.59
N ALA A 21 -28.96 41.14 -4.34
CA ALA A 21 -29.37 42.09 -3.29
C ALA A 21 -28.54 41.83 -2.03
N THR A 22 -27.65 42.75 -1.73
CA THR A 22 -26.94 42.94 -0.47
C THR A 22 -27.95 43.09 0.67
N ALA A 23 -27.96 42.10 1.59
CA ALA A 23 -28.65 42.26 2.87
C ALA A 23 -27.71 42.94 3.87
N ALA A 24 -28.15 44.08 4.40
CA ALA A 24 -27.46 44.91 5.38
C ALA A 24 -27.20 44.12 6.68
N ALA A 25 -25.93 44.13 7.12
CA ALA A 25 -25.52 43.61 8.40
C ALA A 25 -26.07 44.47 9.56
N LYS A 26 -26.68 43.81 10.55
CA LYS A 26 -27.06 44.43 11.84
C LYS A 26 -25.80 44.78 12.63
N PRO A 27 -25.76 45.94 13.34
CA PRO A 27 -24.59 46.33 14.14
C PRO A 27 -24.42 45.41 15.38
N ILE A 28 -23.23 44.90 15.57
CA ILE A 28 -22.80 44.19 16.77
C ILE A 28 -22.45 45.24 17.86
N PRO A 29 -22.87 45.08 19.13
CA PRO A 29 -22.55 46.04 20.16
C PRO A 29 -21.07 46.04 20.46
N ALA A 30 -20.50 47.22 20.43
CA ALA A 30 -19.14 47.54 20.87
C ALA A 30 -19.04 47.44 22.38
N ASN A 31 -18.45 46.35 22.91
CA ASN A 31 -17.70 46.34 24.16
C ASN A 31 -17.00 44.99 24.37
N LEU A 32 -15.87 44.87 23.71
CA LEU A 32 -14.79 43.97 24.11
C LEU A 32 -13.51 44.76 23.86
N THR A 33 -12.98 45.29 24.94
CA THR A 33 -11.62 45.83 24.98
C THR A 33 -10.66 44.71 24.58
N ALA A 34 -10.31 44.68 23.30
CA ALA A 34 -9.23 43.86 22.79
C ALA A 34 -7.93 44.43 23.36
N GLN A 35 -7.38 43.73 24.36
CA GLN A 35 -5.94 43.81 24.57
C GLN A 35 -5.30 43.26 23.28
N SER A 36 -4.82 44.18 22.45
CA SER A 36 -3.99 43.90 21.30
C SER A 36 -2.68 43.31 21.79
N ALA A 37 -2.62 42.00 21.91
CA ALA A 37 -1.35 41.29 21.93
C ALA A 37 -0.71 41.51 20.56
N SER A 38 0.24 42.41 20.52
CA SER A 38 1.10 42.69 19.38
C SER A 38 1.80 41.36 19.00
N PHE A 39 1.41 40.78 17.87
CA PHE A 39 2.00 39.55 17.31
C PHE A 39 3.37 39.76 16.69
N TYR A 40 3.91 41.00 16.73
CA TYR A 40 5.28 41.29 16.33
C TYR A 40 6.17 41.35 17.56
N PRO A 41 7.16 40.46 17.70
CA PRO A 41 8.14 40.59 18.75
C PRO A 41 8.85 41.95 18.54
N PRO A 42 9.12 42.70 19.62
CA PRO A 42 9.87 43.94 19.51
C PRO A 42 11.19 43.65 18.80
N VAL A 43 11.55 44.52 17.85
CA VAL A 43 12.85 44.47 17.18
C VAL A 43 13.90 44.62 18.27
N ALA A 44 14.48 43.49 18.68
CA ALA A 44 15.61 43.54 19.59
C ALA A 44 16.82 43.98 18.81
N ASP A 45 17.49 45.01 19.28
CA ASP A 45 18.86 45.40 18.87
C ASP A 45 19.79 44.23 19.19
N SER A 46 19.82 43.21 18.34
CA SER A 46 20.61 42.02 18.61
C SER A 46 21.75 41.93 17.64
N LYS A 47 22.94 42.15 18.15
CA LYS A 47 24.23 41.91 17.45
C LYS A 47 24.48 40.40 17.22
N VAL A 48 23.62 39.52 17.73
CA VAL A 48 23.82 38.07 17.73
C VAL A 48 22.90 37.39 16.72
N LEU A 49 23.46 36.52 15.88
CA LEU A 49 22.70 35.73 14.93
C LEU A 49 21.95 34.58 15.68
N ALA A 50 20.62 34.60 15.64
CA ALA A 50 19.79 33.55 16.21
C ALA A 50 18.43 33.48 15.51
N THR A 51 17.81 32.28 15.49
CA THR A 51 16.47 32.10 14.93
C THR A 51 15.39 32.69 15.84
N PRO A 52 14.20 33.03 15.31
CA PRO A 52 13.10 33.54 16.15
C PRO A 52 12.71 32.58 17.28
N SER A 53 12.77 31.26 17.02
CA SER A 53 12.50 30.20 18.02
C SER A 53 13.55 30.17 19.14
N THR A 54 14.84 30.32 18.80
CA THR A 54 15.93 30.38 19.79
C THR A 54 15.81 31.62 20.67
N ARG A 55 15.44 32.76 20.10
CA ARG A 55 15.21 34.03 20.84
C ARG A 55 14.02 33.93 21.80
N ARG A 56 12.97 33.20 21.37
CA ARG A 56 11.81 32.93 22.21
C ARG A 56 12.19 32.05 23.41
N LEU A 57 12.92 30.96 23.15
CA LEU A 57 13.40 30.07 24.20
C LEU A 57 14.30 30.80 25.22
N ALA A 58 15.24 31.63 24.76
CA ALA A 58 16.09 32.42 25.64
C ALA A 58 15.28 33.33 26.58
N ARG A 59 14.22 33.97 26.08
CA ARG A 59 13.29 34.78 26.90
C ARG A 59 12.48 33.94 27.90
N GLU A 60 11.98 32.79 27.47
CA GLU A 60 11.24 31.88 28.36
C GLU A 60 12.10 31.34 29.50
N MET A 61 13.41 31.19 29.23
CA MET A 61 14.38 30.71 30.24
C MET A 61 15.13 31.82 30.98
N GLY A 62 14.84 33.10 30.71
CA GLY A 62 15.49 34.22 31.34
C GLY A 62 16.98 34.40 30.99
N VAL A 63 17.42 33.82 29.87
CA VAL A 63 18.81 33.88 29.38
C VAL A 63 19.00 35.04 28.42
N ASP A 64 20.00 35.90 28.71
CA ASP A 64 20.39 36.96 27.78
C ASP A 64 21.13 36.33 26.59
N ILE A 65 20.48 36.33 25.42
CA ILE A 65 21.00 35.74 24.19
C ILE A 65 22.31 36.37 23.71
N ASN A 66 22.59 37.63 24.14
CA ASN A 66 23.82 38.31 23.77
C ASN A 66 25.05 37.79 24.53
N GLN A 67 24.84 37.08 25.65
CA GLN A 67 25.91 36.45 26.44
C GLN A 67 26.13 34.98 26.03
N ALA A 68 25.22 34.38 25.28
CA ALA A 68 25.36 33.03 24.80
C ALA A 68 26.35 32.93 23.64
N LYS A 69 27.38 32.09 23.78
CA LYS A 69 28.38 31.84 22.72
C LYS A 69 27.75 30.94 21.67
N GLY A 70 27.54 31.48 20.45
CA GLY A 70 26.93 30.71 19.36
C GLY A 70 27.84 29.61 18.81
N SER A 71 27.40 28.35 18.85
CA SER A 71 28.10 27.18 18.30
C SER A 71 27.69 26.84 16.85
N GLY A 72 26.62 27.46 16.32
CA GLY A 72 26.09 27.20 14.99
C GLY A 72 26.86 27.86 13.85
N LEU A 73 26.43 27.58 12.62
CA LEU A 73 27.03 28.10 11.39
C LEU A 73 27.11 29.62 11.42
N ALA A 74 28.30 30.16 11.11
CA ALA A 74 28.61 31.62 11.18
C ALA A 74 28.40 32.24 12.59
N GLY A 75 28.65 31.48 13.66
CA GLY A 75 28.53 31.99 15.03
C GLY A 75 27.10 32.19 15.51
N ARG A 76 26.14 31.52 14.90
CA ARG A 76 24.72 31.57 15.26
C ARG A 76 24.46 30.85 16.61
N VAL A 77 23.72 31.52 17.50
CA VAL A 77 23.27 30.92 18.74
C VAL A 77 22.17 29.90 18.46
N THR A 78 22.41 28.65 18.87
CA THR A 78 21.50 27.51 18.74
C THR A 78 20.62 27.36 20.00
N ARG A 79 19.70 26.40 19.95
CA ARG A 79 18.87 26.06 21.08
C ARG A 79 19.71 25.46 22.24
N GLU A 80 20.70 24.66 21.89
CA GLU A 80 21.61 24.00 22.84
C GLU A 80 22.48 25.04 23.58
N ASP A 81 22.91 26.10 22.89
CA ASP A 81 23.69 27.17 23.52
C ASP A 81 22.89 27.92 24.59
N VAL A 82 21.60 28.15 24.36
CA VAL A 82 20.71 28.77 25.35
C VAL A 82 20.50 27.84 26.55
N LEU A 83 20.32 26.55 26.32
CA LEU A 83 20.14 25.56 27.40
C LEU A 83 21.41 25.40 28.24
N SER A 84 22.58 25.40 27.63
CA SER A 84 23.88 25.33 28.37
C SER A 84 24.18 26.58 29.17
N THR A 85 23.73 27.73 28.72
CA THR A 85 23.92 29.02 29.44
C THR A 85 22.99 29.13 30.67
N SER A 86 21.84 28.44 30.68
CA SER A 86 20.86 28.47 31.80
C SER A 86 21.19 27.55 32.95
N GLY A 87 22.02 26.53 32.76
CA GLY A 87 22.40 25.54 33.80
C GLY A 87 23.91 25.39 33.87
N GLY A 88 24.52 25.86 34.93
CA GLY A 88 25.95 25.68 35.20
C GLY A 88 26.28 24.18 35.40
N MET A 89 26.52 23.46 34.32
CA MET A 89 27.18 22.17 34.29
C MET A 89 28.17 22.16 33.15
N ASP A 90 29.45 22.13 33.46
CA ASP A 90 30.55 21.94 32.52
C ASP A 90 30.39 20.58 31.78
N ILE A 91 29.93 20.64 30.56
CA ILE A 91 30.00 19.48 29.66
C ILE A 91 31.25 19.63 28.80
N VAL A 92 32.27 18.81 29.08
CA VAL A 92 33.48 18.66 28.31
C VAL A 92 33.09 18.30 26.85
N PRO A 93 33.61 18.99 25.80
CA PRO A 93 33.30 18.63 24.43
C PRO A 93 34.00 17.34 24.05
N SER A 94 33.29 16.22 24.05
CA SER A 94 33.72 15.01 23.38
C SER A 94 33.62 15.21 21.87
N ALA A 95 34.74 15.18 21.17
CA ALA A 95 34.81 15.14 19.71
C ALA A 95 34.25 13.80 19.21
N GLY A 96 32.94 13.74 19.01
CA GLY A 96 32.21 12.61 18.47
C GLY A 96 31.56 12.99 17.15
N THR A 97 31.94 12.29 16.12
CA THR A 97 31.42 12.27 14.75
C THR A 97 29.90 12.50 14.75
N SER A 98 29.45 13.63 14.22
CA SER A 98 28.02 13.93 14.05
C SER A 98 27.44 13.03 12.94
N THR A 99 27.13 11.80 13.29
CA THR A 99 26.17 11.02 12.52
C THR A 99 24.80 11.65 12.79
N SER A 100 24.24 12.29 11.77
CA SER A 100 22.88 12.81 11.78
C SER A 100 21.93 11.66 12.07
N MET A 101 21.65 11.39 13.34
CA MET A 101 20.55 10.52 13.74
C MET A 101 19.25 11.23 13.38
N ARG A 102 18.68 10.89 12.22
CA ARG A 102 17.24 11.08 12.00
C ARG A 102 16.53 10.45 13.21
N PRO A 103 15.57 11.15 13.83
CA PRO A 103 14.78 10.52 14.89
C PRO A 103 14.12 9.27 14.29
N SER A 104 14.63 8.11 14.64
CA SER A 104 13.94 6.86 14.40
C SER A 104 12.65 6.93 15.22
N THR A 105 11.54 7.19 14.56
CA THR A 105 10.20 7.06 15.13
C THR A 105 9.92 5.56 15.33
N THR A 106 10.68 4.95 16.24
CA THR A 106 10.34 3.62 16.73
C THR A 106 9.07 3.77 17.54
N ILE A 107 7.95 3.27 16.96
CA ILE A 107 6.69 3.18 17.73
C ILE A 107 6.99 2.33 18.97
N PRO A 108 6.73 2.85 20.18
CA PRO A 108 6.94 2.09 21.40
C PRO A 108 6.15 0.78 21.31
N ARG A 109 6.84 -0.34 21.49
CA ARG A 109 6.19 -1.65 21.54
C ARG A 109 5.77 -1.88 23.00
N PRO A 110 4.45 -1.87 23.32
CA PRO A 110 4.02 -2.12 24.68
C PRO A 110 4.43 -3.53 25.10
N ALA A 111 4.94 -3.65 26.33
CA ALA A 111 5.19 -4.96 26.92
C ALA A 111 3.85 -5.65 27.22
N TYR A 112 3.75 -6.93 26.94
CA TYR A 112 2.60 -7.72 27.32
C TYR A 112 2.56 -7.87 28.86
N GLN A 113 1.48 -7.40 29.46
CA GLN A 113 1.20 -7.47 30.89
C GLN A 113 0.06 -8.45 31.12
N GLY A 114 0.31 -9.73 30.94
CA GLY A 114 -0.63 -10.79 31.25
C GLY A 114 -0.38 -11.39 32.63
N PRO A 115 -1.35 -12.18 33.19
CA PRO A 115 -1.14 -12.92 34.43
C PRO A 115 0.05 -13.87 34.27
N SER A 116 0.99 -13.81 35.20
CA SER A 116 2.10 -14.76 35.25
C SER A 116 1.65 -16.03 35.96
N GLY A 117 1.65 -17.18 35.24
CA GLY A 117 1.27 -18.45 35.84
C GLY A 117 1.25 -19.63 34.87
N ALA A 118 0.89 -20.80 35.39
CA ALA A 118 0.88 -22.08 34.64
C ALA A 118 -0.11 -22.16 33.46
N LEU A 119 -0.94 -21.13 33.25
CA LEU A 119 -1.90 -21.04 32.15
C LEU A 119 -1.35 -20.39 30.87
N GLU A 120 -0.12 -19.90 30.90
CA GLU A 120 0.52 -19.24 29.75
C GLU A 120 1.82 -19.93 29.39
N GLU A 121 1.95 -20.31 28.12
CA GLU A 121 3.20 -20.78 27.54
C GLU A 121 3.87 -19.62 26.81
N ARG A 122 5.12 -19.30 27.14
CA ARG A 122 5.91 -18.25 26.50
C ARG A 122 6.93 -18.86 25.55
N VAL A 123 6.66 -18.72 24.24
CA VAL A 123 7.56 -19.21 23.19
C VAL A 123 8.27 -18.02 22.54
N PRO A 124 9.60 -18.03 22.45
CA PRO A 124 10.35 -16.92 21.85
C PRO A 124 10.13 -16.84 20.34
N LEU A 125 9.87 -15.61 19.85
CA LEU A 125 9.75 -15.31 18.43
C LEU A 125 11.15 -15.36 17.76
N ARG A 126 11.47 -16.43 17.03
CA ARG A 126 12.79 -16.68 16.46
C ARG A 126 12.74 -16.99 14.95
N GLY A 127 13.90 -16.97 14.29
CA GLY A 127 14.06 -17.41 12.91
C GLY A 127 13.19 -16.65 11.90
N ILE A 128 12.58 -17.39 10.99
CA ILE A 128 11.74 -16.82 9.92
C ILE A 128 10.52 -16.09 10.46
N ARG A 129 9.89 -16.60 11.53
CA ARG A 129 8.71 -15.96 12.15
C ARG A 129 9.04 -14.56 12.68
N LYS A 130 10.24 -14.36 13.24
CA LYS A 130 10.70 -13.03 13.68
C LYS A 130 10.84 -12.07 12.50
N LYS A 131 11.48 -12.52 11.40
CA LYS A 131 11.62 -11.71 10.18
C LYS A 131 10.28 -11.35 9.54
N ILE A 132 9.34 -12.30 9.48
CA ILE A 132 7.97 -12.04 9.01
C ILE A 132 7.32 -10.95 9.85
N ALA A 133 7.38 -11.05 11.20
CA ALA A 133 6.80 -10.06 12.09
C ALA A 133 7.39 -8.66 11.88
N GLU A 134 8.71 -8.57 11.74
CA GLU A 134 9.42 -7.30 11.49
C GLU A 134 9.02 -6.68 10.14
N ASN A 135 9.03 -7.48 9.07
CA ASN A 135 8.69 -7.01 7.72
C ASN A 135 7.22 -6.56 7.61
N LEU A 136 6.29 -7.36 8.15
CA LEU A 136 4.86 -7.01 8.09
C LEU A 136 4.54 -5.79 8.95
N GLN A 137 5.18 -5.64 10.11
CA GLN A 137 5.01 -4.46 10.94
C GLN A 137 5.55 -3.22 10.23
N MET A 138 6.74 -3.30 9.62
CA MET A 138 7.33 -2.21 8.84
C MET A 138 6.42 -1.83 7.66
N ALA A 139 5.95 -2.80 6.88
CA ALA A 139 5.04 -2.55 5.75
C ALA A 139 3.76 -1.81 6.19
N LYS A 140 3.16 -2.22 7.32
CA LYS A 140 1.96 -1.58 7.87
C LYS A 140 2.20 -0.16 8.39
N GLN A 141 3.40 0.16 8.81
CA GLN A 141 3.77 1.49 9.28
C GLN A 141 4.06 2.47 8.13
N ILE A 142 4.68 1.98 7.05
CA ILE A 142 5.13 2.81 5.94
C ILE A 142 4.01 2.99 4.90
N ILE A 143 3.26 1.93 4.60
CA ILE A 143 2.31 1.89 3.51
C ILE A 143 0.88 2.18 3.99
N PRO A 144 0.23 3.26 3.55
CA PRO A 144 -1.21 3.45 3.73
C PRO A 144 -1.97 2.52 2.79
N HIS A 145 -2.25 1.30 3.27
CA HIS A 145 -2.94 0.27 2.51
C HIS A 145 -4.41 0.64 2.28
N PHE A 146 -4.88 0.49 1.05
CA PHE A 146 -6.29 0.39 0.75
C PHE A 146 -6.56 -0.83 -0.13
N THR A 147 -7.77 -1.37 -0.10
CA THR A 147 -8.11 -2.61 -0.80
C THR A 147 -9.40 -2.44 -1.56
N LEU A 148 -9.38 -2.77 -2.84
CA LEU A 148 -10.56 -2.96 -3.66
C LEU A 148 -10.82 -4.46 -3.85
N MET A 149 -12.10 -4.81 -3.92
CA MET A 149 -12.57 -6.19 -4.03
C MET A 149 -13.60 -6.27 -5.13
N ASP A 150 -13.50 -7.28 -5.98
CA ASP A 150 -14.47 -7.52 -7.03
C ASP A 150 -14.53 -9.00 -7.38
N GLU A 151 -15.59 -9.39 -8.10
CA GLU A 151 -15.86 -10.75 -8.49
C GLU A 151 -15.72 -10.91 -10.01
N ALA A 152 -15.08 -11.99 -10.43
CA ALA A 152 -14.96 -12.37 -11.83
C ALA A 152 -15.77 -13.64 -12.11
N GLU A 153 -16.48 -13.67 -13.23
CA GLU A 153 -16.95 -14.92 -13.81
C GLU A 153 -15.76 -15.67 -14.41
N VAL A 154 -15.52 -16.90 -13.98
CA VAL A 154 -14.35 -17.69 -14.39
C VAL A 154 -14.73 -19.01 -15.07
N THR A 155 -15.95 -19.11 -15.58
CA THR A 155 -16.44 -20.35 -16.22
C THR A 155 -15.56 -20.77 -17.39
N GLU A 156 -15.21 -19.82 -18.29
CA GLU A 156 -14.32 -20.09 -19.44
C GLU A 156 -12.90 -20.45 -18.98
N LEU A 157 -12.37 -19.80 -17.97
CA LEU A 157 -11.05 -20.14 -17.40
C LEU A 157 -11.03 -21.54 -16.80
N VAL A 158 -12.12 -21.94 -16.12
CA VAL A 158 -12.25 -23.29 -15.57
C VAL A 158 -12.28 -24.33 -16.69
N GLN A 159 -13.06 -24.09 -17.74
CA GLN A 159 -13.14 -24.99 -18.91
C GLN A 159 -11.80 -25.07 -19.63
N MET A 160 -11.13 -23.93 -19.87
CA MET A 160 -9.81 -23.91 -20.49
C MET A 160 -8.78 -24.70 -19.67
N ARG A 161 -8.72 -24.47 -18.35
CA ARG A 161 -7.80 -25.22 -17.49
C ARG A 161 -8.07 -26.72 -17.57
N GLU A 162 -9.33 -27.15 -17.58
CA GLU A 162 -9.68 -28.57 -17.66
C GLU A 162 -9.30 -29.17 -19.01
N SER A 163 -9.51 -28.46 -20.13
CA SER A 163 -9.12 -28.92 -21.47
C SER A 163 -7.60 -29.05 -21.65
N LEU A 164 -6.80 -28.26 -20.88
CA LEU A 164 -5.34 -28.28 -20.93
C LEU A 164 -4.68 -29.24 -19.93
N LYS A 165 -5.45 -29.90 -19.09
CA LYS A 165 -4.95 -30.76 -18.01
C LYS A 165 -4.11 -31.93 -18.54
N ASP A 166 -4.67 -32.71 -19.47
CA ASP A 166 -3.98 -33.87 -20.05
C ASP A 166 -2.71 -33.47 -20.82
N TYR A 167 -2.75 -32.33 -21.50
CA TYR A 167 -1.59 -31.77 -22.18
C TYR A 167 -0.47 -31.39 -21.19
N ALA A 168 -0.83 -30.76 -20.09
CA ALA A 168 0.13 -30.38 -19.05
C ALA A 168 0.73 -31.65 -18.37
N GLU A 169 -0.07 -32.66 -18.08
CA GLU A 169 0.40 -33.93 -17.49
C GLU A 169 1.37 -34.67 -18.42
N LYS A 170 1.08 -34.72 -19.72
CA LYS A 170 2.02 -35.26 -20.75
C LYS A 170 3.34 -34.51 -20.84
N ASN A 171 3.34 -33.21 -20.46
CA ASN A 171 4.53 -32.37 -20.39
C ASN A 171 5.18 -32.33 -18.99
N GLY A 172 4.80 -33.25 -18.10
CA GLY A 172 5.41 -33.47 -16.79
C GLY A 172 5.06 -32.38 -15.77
N THR A 173 3.90 -31.72 -15.88
CA THR A 173 3.46 -30.70 -14.93
C THR A 173 1.94 -30.77 -14.68
N LYS A 174 1.48 -30.10 -13.61
CA LYS A 174 0.06 -29.90 -13.34
C LYS A 174 -0.31 -28.45 -13.54
N ILE A 175 -1.37 -28.20 -14.33
CA ILE A 175 -1.84 -26.86 -14.58
C ILE A 175 -2.83 -26.40 -13.47
N THR A 176 -2.57 -25.24 -12.88
CA THR A 176 -3.43 -24.57 -11.91
C THR A 176 -3.92 -23.24 -12.45
N TYR A 177 -4.76 -22.52 -11.73
CA TYR A 177 -5.22 -21.20 -12.14
C TYR A 177 -4.14 -20.11 -11.98
N LEU A 178 -3.17 -20.31 -11.08
CA LEU A 178 -2.16 -19.31 -10.74
C LEU A 178 -1.33 -18.84 -11.95
N PRO A 179 -0.85 -19.68 -12.88
CA PRO A 179 -0.13 -19.21 -14.07
C PRO A 179 -0.96 -18.29 -14.98
N PHE A 180 -2.27 -18.54 -15.10
CA PHE A 180 -3.17 -17.68 -15.87
C PHE A 180 -3.36 -16.33 -15.18
N VAL A 181 -3.56 -16.35 -13.87
CA VAL A 181 -3.65 -15.13 -13.05
C VAL A 181 -2.36 -14.32 -13.11
N MET A 182 -1.18 -14.98 -13.10
CA MET A 182 0.12 -14.29 -13.30
C MET A 182 0.20 -13.60 -14.65
N LYS A 183 -0.22 -14.27 -15.71
CA LYS A 183 -0.20 -13.68 -17.06
C LYS A 183 -1.17 -12.52 -17.19
N ALA A 184 -2.38 -12.66 -16.65
CA ALA A 184 -3.35 -11.56 -16.62
C ALA A 184 -2.83 -10.36 -15.81
N LEU A 185 -2.20 -10.62 -14.66
CA LEU A 185 -1.59 -9.59 -13.82
C LEU A 185 -0.48 -8.84 -14.57
N ILE A 186 0.41 -9.56 -15.26
CA ILE A 186 1.49 -8.97 -16.06
C ILE A 186 0.92 -8.11 -17.18
N ALA A 187 -0.04 -8.64 -17.96
CA ALA A 187 -0.67 -7.90 -19.05
C ALA A 187 -1.34 -6.61 -18.53
N THR A 188 -2.07 -6.70 -17.43
CA THR A 188 -2.70 -5.52 -16.80
C THR A 188 -1.67 -4.54 -16.23
N SER A 189 -0.59 -5.02 -15.62
CA SER A 189 0.46 -4.15 -15.09
C SER A 189 1.28 -3.44 -16.17
N ARG A 190 1.26 -3.91 -17.40
CA ARG A 190 1.82 -3.17 -18.55
C ARG A 190 0.95 -1.96 -18.93
N GLU A 191 -0.37 -2.06 -18.80
CA GLU A 191 -1.31 -0.95 -18.99
C GLU A 191 -1.24 0.05 -17.81
N PHE A 192 -1.06 -0.48 -16.61
CA PHE A 192 -1.04 0.27 -15.35
C PHE A 192 0.33 0.11 -14.67
N ASN A 193 1.35 0.74 -15.21
CA ASN A 193 2.75 0.57 -14.78
C ASN A 193 3.01 0.93 -13.31
N MET A 194 2.13 1.73 -12.69
CA MET A 194 2.19 2.08 -11.28
C MET A 194 2.12 0.84 -10.36
N PHE A 195 1.50 -0.26 -10.82
CA PHE A 195 1.43 -1.51 -10.05
C PHE A 195 2.72 -2.32 -10.10
N ASN A 196 3.64 -2.00 -11.02
CA ASN A 196 4.95 -2.64 -11.14
C ASN A 196 6.07 -1.68 -10.76
N ALA A 197 5.94 -1.03 -9.61
CA ALA A 197 6.84 0.01 -9.11
C ALA A 197 7.27 -0.25 -7.66
N SER A 198 8.14 0.60 -7.16
CA SER A 198 8.48 0.75 -5.75
C SER A 198 8.62 2.24 -5.44
N ILE A 199 8.42 2.62 -4.18
CA ILE A 199 8.72 3.97 -3.70
C ILE A 199 10.06 3.90 -2.96
N ASP A 200 11.02 4.70 -3.39
CA ASP A 200 12.24 4.96 -2.64
C ASP A 200 11.99 6.15 -1.70
N ASP A 201 11.64 5.85 -0.46
CA ASP A 201 11.34 6.88 0.54
C ASP A 201 12.58 7.74 0.90
N ALA A 202 13.79 7.22 0.70
CA ALA A 202 15.02 7.96 0.99
C ALA A 202 15.36 8.97 -0.11
N ALA A 203 15.22 8.57 -1.38
CA ALA A 203 15.42 9.42 -2.52
C ALA A 203 14.17 10.26 -2.86
N GLN A 204 13.00 9.91 -2.30
CA GLN A 204 11.68 10.47 -2.67
C GLN A 204 11.36 10.27 -4.15
N GLU A 205 11.63 9.07 -4.66
CA GLU A 205 11.46 8.72 -6.06
C GLU A 205 10.54 7.51 -6.24
N ILE A 206 9.83 7.48 -7.37
CA ILE A 206 9.08 6.31 -7.82
C ILE A 206 9.95 5.54 -8.81
N VAL A 207 10.21 4.27 -8.51
CA VAL A 207 11.01 3.37 -9.35
C VAL A 207 10.10 2.46 -10.16
N TYR A 208 9.83 2.80 -11.41
CA TYR A 208 9.08 1.94 -12.35
C TYR A 208 9.97 0.82 -12.87
N LYS A 209 9.58 -0.42 -12.62
CA LYS A 209 10.34 -1.60 -13.03
C LYS A 209 9.96 -2.01 -14.46
N LYS A 210 10.96 -2.31 -15.30
CA LYS A 210 10.78 -2.74 -16.68
C LYS A 210 10.88 -4.26 -16.85
N TYR A 211 10.81 -5.01 -15.77
CA TYR A 211 10.81 -6.45 -15.67
C TYR A 211 9.71 -6.91 -14.70
N PHE A 212 9.25 -8.15 -14.83
CA PHE A 212 8.17 -8.70 -14.04
C PHE A 212 8.65 -9.92 -13.25
N ASN A 213 8.94 -9.72 -11.97
CA ASN A 213 9.23 -10.79 -11.03
C ASN A 213 8.02 -10.99 -10.13
N ILE A 214 7.31 -12.09 -10.30
CA ILE A 214 6.06 -12.31 -9.58
C ILE A 214 6.31 -13.14 -8.33
N GLY A 215 6.05 -12.54 -7.16
CA GLY A 215 5.99 -13.24 -5.90
C GLY A 215 4.68 -14.03 -5.78
N PHE A 216 4.71 -15.19 -5.16
CA PHE A 216 3.47 -15.87 -4.78
C PHE A 216 3.56 -16.44 -3.37
N ALA A 217 2.46 -16.31 -2.61
CA ALA A 217 2.41 -16.78 -1.24
C ALA A 217 2.37 -18.31 -1.19
N ALA A 218 3.29 -18.92 -0.47
CA ALA A 218 3.37 -20.36 -0.22
C ALA A 218 3.32 -20.63 1.28
N ASP A 219 2.33 -21.44 1.69
CA ASP A 219 2.22 -21.88 3.08
C ASP A 219 3.22 -22.99 3.39
N THR A 220 3.87 -22.87 4.54
CA THR A 220 4.85 -23.85 5.03
C THR A 220 4.66 -24.10 6.53
N PRO A 221 5.14 -25.23 7.06
CA PRO A 221 5.07 -25.52 8.50
C PRO A 221 5.70 -24.43 9.39
N ASN A 222 6.67 -23.70 8.85
CA ASN A 222 7.40 -22.65 9.58
C ASN A 222 6.80 -21.25 9.39
N GLY A 223 5.73 -21.10 8.60
CA GLY A 223 5.05 -19.85 8.28
C GLY A 223 4.98 -19.58 6.78
N LEU A 224 4.30 -18.49 6.41
CA LEU A 224 4.12 -18.08 5.03
C LEU A 224 5.44 -17.51 4.47
N VAL A 225 5.85 -18.00 3.30
CA VAL A 225 6.97 -17.47 2.52
C VAL A 225 6.50 -17.01 1.15
N VAL A 226 7.27 -16.15 0.50
CA VAL A 226 6.95 -15.62 -0.82
C VAL A 226 8.09 -15.96 -1.80
N PRO A 227 8.05 -17.13 -2.44
CA PRO A 227 8.95 -17.43 -3.56
C PRO A 227 8.69 -16.48 -4.73
N VAL A 228 9.72 -16.22 -5.54
CA VAL A 228 9.69 -15.24 -6.61
C VAL A 228 10.08 -15.87 -7.93
N ILE A 229 9.16 -15.85 -8.89
CA ILE A 229 9.43 -16.23 -10.27
C ILE A 229 10.02 -15.03 -11.01
N LYS A 230 11.26 -15.16 -11.43
CA LYS A 230 11.96 -14.09 -12.15
C LYS A 230 11.57 -14.07 -13.62
N ASN A 231 11.44 -12.86 -14.20
CA ASN A 231 11.10 -12.65 -15.62
C ASN A 231 9.87 -13.47 -16.06
N ALA A 232 8.80 -13.42 -15.24
CA ALA A 232 7.58 -14.21 -15.43
C ALA A 232 6.84 -13.85 -16.74
N ASP A 233 7.06 -12.66 -17.28
CA ASP A 233 6.56 -12.20 -18.57
C ASP A 233 7.12 -13.01 -19.74
N GLN A 234 8.38 -13.44 -19.65
CA GLN A 234 9.08 -14.18 -20.71
C GLN A 234 8.79 -15.69 -20.69
N LYS A 235 8.10 -16.20 -19.68
CA LYS A 235 7.81 -17.61 -19.48
C LYS A 235 6.44 -17.99 -20.01
N THR A 236 6.32 -19.18 -20.59
CA THR A 236 5.04 -19.78 -20.96
C THR A 236 4.25 -20.22 -19.73
N ILE A 237 2.94 -20.50 -19.90
CA ILE A 237 2.08 -21.04 -18.84
C ILE A 237 2.62 -22.40 -18.33
N LEU A 238 3.20 -23.22 -19.19
CA LEU A 238 3.80 -24.50 -18.79
C LEU A 238 5.06 -24.31 -17.94
N GLU A 239 5.95 -23.40 -18.34
CA GLU A 239 7.15 -23.08 -17.59
C GLU A 239 6.82 -22.48 -16.22
N LEU A 240 5.86 -21.53 -16.18
CA LEU A 240 5.34 -20.99 -14.92
C LEU A 240 4.77 -22.10 -14.03
N SER A 241 3.99 -23.04 -14.59
CA SER A 241 3.42 -24.15 -13.84
C SER A 241 4.49 -25.04 -13.22
N LYS A 242 5.55 -25.40 -13.98
CA LYS A 242 6.69 -26.18 -13.49
C LYS A 242 7.42 -25.49 -12.36
N GLU A 243 7.73 -24.20 -12.54
CA GLU A 243 8.47 -23.41 -11.55
C GLU A 243 7.65 -23.17 -10.26
N ILE A 244 6.35 -22.93 -10.38
CA ILE A 244 5.44 -22.84 -9.21
C ILE A 244 5.46 -24.13 -8.39
N ILE A 245 5.38 -25.30 -9.04
CA ILE A 245 5.39 -26.59 -8.36
C ILE A 245 6.73 -26.82 -7.67
N ASP A 246 7.85 -26.57 -8.36
CA ASP A 246 9.19 -26.74 -7.79
C ASP A 246 9.43 -25.81 -6.59
N LEU A 247 9.19 -24.52 -6.77
CA LEU A 247 9.35 -23.52 -5.71
C LEU A 247 8.43 -23.83 -4.51
N SER A 248 7.15 -24.21 -4.75
CA SER A 248 6.21 -24.57 -3.68
C SER A 248 6.65 -25.81 -2.91
N LYS A 249 7.21 -26.81 -3.58
CA LYS A 249 7.76 -28.02 -2.94
C LYS A 249 8.97 -27.66 -2.07
N ARG A 250 9.95 -26.93 -2.65
CA ARG A 250 11.16 -26.51 -1.93
C ARG A 250 10.84 -25.55 -0.78
N ALA A 251 9.78 -24.74 -0.91
CA ALA A 251 9.29 -23.90 0.18
C ALA A 251 8.85 -24.73 1.39
N ARG A 252 7.99 -25.73 1.15
CA ARG A 252 7.52 -26.64 2.20
C ARG A 252 8.63 -27.46 2.85
N ASP A 253 9.62 -27.86 2.04
CA ASP A 253 10.79 -28.60 2.51
C ASP A 253 11.82 -27.71 3.23
N GLY A 254 11.62 -26.37 3.29
CA GLY A 254 12.56 -25.42 3.86
C GLY A 254 13.87 -25.26 3.06
N LYS A 255 13.83 -25.58 1.75
CA LYS A 255 15.01 -25.61 0.85
C LYS A 255 15.10 -24.43 -0.11
N LEU A 256 14.27 -23.38 0.07
CA LEU A 256 14.39 -22.17 -0.73
C LEU A 256 15.69 -21.42 -0.39
N LYS A 257 16.34 -20.92 -1.43
CA LYS A 257 17.48 -20.02 -1.30
C LYS A 257 17.00 -18.60 -0.96
N PRO A 258 17.75 -17.80 -0.21
CA PRO A 258 17.37 -16.43 0.12
C PRO A 258 17.09 -15.54 -1.12
N GLU A 259 17.80 -15.78 -2.23
CA GLU A 259 17.67 -15.05 -3.50
C GLU A 259 16.35 -15.35 -4.20
N GLU A 260 15.78 -16.54 -3.96
CA GLU A 260 14.48 -16.96 -4.52
C GLU A 260 13.28 -16.34 -3.78
N MET A 261 13.51 -15.66 -2.66
CA MET A 261 12.50 -14.97 -1.86
C MET A 261 12.64 -13.44 -1.93
N LYS A 262 13.45 -12.92 -2.86
CA LYS A 262 13.75 -11.48 -2.97
C LYS A 262 13.49 -10.94 -4.37
N GLY A 263 13.22 -9.64 -4.43
CA GLY A 263 13.14 -8.89 -5.68
C GLY A 263 11.87 -9.19 -6.49
N ALA A 264 10.77 -9.51 -5.83
CA ALA A 264 9.45 -9.47 -6.45
C ALA A 264 9.09 -8.02 -6.82
N THR A 265 8.30 -7.87 -7.87
CA THR A 265 7.78 -6.58 -8.31
C THR A 265 6.33 -6.39 -7.91
N ILE A 266 5.59 -7.47 -7.85
CA ILE A 266 4.23 -7.58 -7.32
C ILE A 266 4.00 -9.02 -6.84
N THR A 267 3.22 -9.19 -5.78
CA THR A 267 2.94 -10.51 -5.18
C THR A 267 1.48 -10.92 -5.41
N ILE A 268 1.27 -12.24 -5.59
CA ILE A 268 -0.06 -12.85 -5.59
C ILE A 268 -0.21 -13.69 -4.33
N THR A 269 -1.30 -13.48 -3.59
CA THR A 269 -1.70 -14.38 -2.50
C THR A 269 -2.89 -15.22 -2.92
N ASN A 270 -2.78 -16.55 -2.73
CA ASN A 270 -3.81 -17.50 -3.08
C ASN A 270 -4.30 -18.24 -1.84
N ILE A 271 -5.50 -17.92 -1.37
CA ILE A 271 -6.14 -18.56 -0.24
C ILE A 271 -7.25 -19.53 -0.71
N GLY A 272 -7.50 -19.59 -2.02
CA GLY A 272 -8.61 -20.35 -2.59
C GLY A 272 -8.61 -21.84 -2.28
N SER A 273 -7.45 -22.45 -2.06
CA SER A 273 -7.32 -23.87 -1.70
C SER A 273 -7.63 -24.17 -0.23
N VAL A 274 -7.51 -23.16 0.65
CA VAL A 274 -7.76 -23.28 2.08
C VAL A 274 -9.18 -22.86 2.42
N GLY A 275 -9.69 -21.89 1.71
CA GLY A 275 -11.01 -21.29 1.92
C GLY A 275 -10.90 -19.77 2.01
N GLY A 276 -12.01 -19.10 2.26
CA GLY A 276 -12.09 -17.66 2.32
C GLY A 276 -12.64 -17.05 1.03
N THR A 277 -13.45 -16.03 1.19
CA THR A 277 -14.13 -15.32 0.09
C THR A 277 -13.43 -14.02 -0.23
N TYR A 278 -12.93 -13.33 0.80
CA TYR A 278 -12.17 -12.09 0.70
C TYR A 278 -11.16 -11.98 1.83
N ALA A 279 -10.09 -11.28 1.61
CA ALA A 279 -9.15 -10.82 2.63
C ALA A 279 -8.53 -9.48 2.21
N THR A 280 -7.89 -8.82 3.16
CA THR A 280 -7.10 -7.60 2.94
C THR A 280 -5.62 -7.93 3.17
N PRO A 281 -4.90 -8.41 2.16
CA PRO A 281 -3.52 -8.81 2.31
C PRO A 281 -2.61 -7.61 2.61
N ILE A 282 -1.51 -7.87 3.31
CA ILE A 282 -0.48 -6.86 3.57
C ILE A 282 0.52 -6.91 2.42
N ILE A 283 0.85 -5.74 1.87
CA ILE A 283 1.83 -5.59 0.79
C ILE A 283 3.21 -6.03 1.28
N ASN A 284 3.91 -6.79 0.46
CA ASN A 284 5.27 -7.23 0.73
C ASN A 284 6.27 -6.12 0.33
N HIS A 285 6.59 -5.23 1.27
CA HIS A 285 7.50 -4.11 1.00
C HIS A 285 8.85 -4.60 0.40
N PRO A 286 9.43 -3.94 -0.62
CA PRO A 286 9.10 -2.62 -1.19
C PRO A 286 8.16 -2.64 -2.41
N GLU A 287 7.33 -3.67 -2.56
CA GLU A 287 6.27 -3.67 -3.56
C GLU A 287 5.19 -2.62 -3.21
N VAL A 288 4.44 -2.16 -4.21
CA VAL A 288 3.37 -1.16 -4.02
C VAL A 288 1.97 -1.78 -4.11
N ALA A 289 1.87 -3.05 -4.46
CA ALA A 289 0.59 -3.73 -4.56
C ALA A 289 0.71 -5.25 -4.34
N ILE A 290 -0.40 -5.86 -3.93
CA ILE A 290 -0.57 -7.31 -3.82
C ILE A 290 -1.94 -7.70 -4.34
N LEU A 291 -1.99 -8.74 -5.18
CA LEU A 291 -3.22 -9.31 -5.72
C LEU A 291 -3.65 -10.53 -4.87
N GLY A 292 -4.88 -10.53 -4.38
CA GLY A 292 -5.50 -11.68 -3.73
C GLY A 292 -6.40 -12.45 -4.69
N MET A 293 -6.28 -13.79 -4.71
CA MET A 293 -7.22 -14.68 -5.39
C MET A 293 -7.80 -15.68 -4.39
N TYR A 294 -9.09 -16.00 -4.56
CA TYR A 294 -9.85 -16.74 -3.56
C TYR A 294 -10.50 -18.00 -4.15
N LYS A 295 -11.37 -18.66 -3.38
CA LYS A 295 -12.03 -19.87 -3.83
C LYS A 295 -12.94 -19.63 -5.03
N ILE A 296 -13.04 -20.62 -5.91
CA ILE A 296 -14.08 -20.68 -6.93
C ILE A 296 -15.35 -21.23 -6.30
N SER A 297 -16.48 -20.59 -6.57
CA SER A 297 -17.81 -21.00 -6.10
C SER A 297 -18.81 -20.99 -7.24
N ASP A 298 -19.86 -21.79 -7.10
CA ASP A 298 -20.99 -21.73 -8.00
C ASP A 298 -21.87 -20.54 -7.63
N LYS A 299 -22.24 -19.74 -8.64
CA LYS A 299 -23.14 -18.61 -8.53
C LYS A 299 -24.33 -18.82 -9.47
N LEU A 300 -25.52 -18.77 -8.92
CA LEU A 300 -26.73 -18.81 -9.73
C LEU A 300 -27.08 -17.41 -10.22
N VAL A 301 -27.21 -17.26 -11.53
CA VAL A 301 -27.61 -16.00 -12.17
C VAL A 301 -28.84 -16.24 -13.03
N LEU A 302 -29.66 -15.20 -13.14
CA LEU A 302 -30.80 -15.20 -14.06
C LEU A 302 -30.29 -14.78 -15.44
N SER A 303 -30.47 -15.65 -16.47
CA SER A 303 -30.13 -15.31 -17.85
C SER A 303 -31.21 -14.38 -18.45
N GLU A 304 -30.89 -13.72 -19.55
CA GLU A 304 -31.81 -12.82 -20.26
C GLU A 304 -33.12 -13.51 -20.71
N ASP A 305 -33.07 -14.82 -20.94
CA ASP A 305 -34.22 -15.66 -21.28
C ASP A 305 -35.05 -16.12 -20.05
N GLY A 306 -34.76 -15.59 -18.84
CA GLY A 306 -35.45 -15.89 -17.61
C GLY A 306 -35.09 -17.25 -16.96
N LYS A 307 -34.10 -17.98 -17.50
CA LYS A 307 -33.64 -19.25 -16.92
C LYS A 307 -32.53 -19.03 -15.91
N VAL A 308 -32.47 -19.92 -14.90
CA VAL A 308 -31.37 -19.93 -13.93
C VAL A 308 -30.16 -20.65 -14.54
N LYS A 309 -29.01 -19.98 -14.58
CA LYS A 309 -27.73 -20.52 -15.03
C LYS A 309 -26.74 -20.55 -13.88
N ALA A 310 -26.00 -21.65 -13.75
CA ALA A 310 -24.89 -21.73 -12.81
C ALA A 310 -23.60 -21.28 -13.50
N LEU A 311 -22.92 -20.32 -12.90
CA LEU A 311 -21.61 -19.80 -13.35
C LEU A 311 -20.55 -20.10 -12.29
N LYS A 312 -19.30 -20.22 -12.72
CA LYS A 312 -18.16 -20.25 -11.79
C LYS A 312 -17.71 -18.82 -11.52
N ALA A 313 -17.69 -18.44 -10.24
CA ALA A 313 -17.24 -17.13 -9.79
C ALA A 313 -16.00 -17.25 -8.91
N MET A 314 -15.05 -16.32 -9.08
CA MET A 314 -13.86 -16.18 -8.24
C MET A 314 -13.73 -14.71 -7.82
N ASN A 315 -13.48 -14.51 -6.55
CA ASN A 315 -13.22 -13.15 -6.05
C ASN A 315 -11.75 -12.81 -6.18
N PHE A 316 -11.49 -11.53 -6.42
CA PHE A 316 -10.15 -10.96 -6.44
C PHE A 316 -10.11 -9.72 -5.57
N THR A 317 -8.96 -9.47 -4.96
CA THR A 317 -8.70 -8.23 -4.25
C THR A 317 -7.39 -7.64 -4.76
N VAL A 318 -7.33 -6.33 -4.88
CA VAL A 318 -6.09 -5.60 -5.08
C VAL A 318 -5.89 -4.68 -3.90
N THR A 319 -4.82 -4.91 -3.14
CA THR A 319 -4.38 -4.00 -2.09
C THR A 319 -3.20 -3.21 -2.62
N ALA A 320 -3.27 -1.89 -2.50
CA ALA A 320 -2.30 -0.97 -3.07
C ALA A 320 -1.83 0.09 -2.06
N ASP A 321 -0.66 0.68 -2.34
CA ASP A 321 -0.11 1.82 -1.61
C ASP A 321 -0.79 3.11 -2.09
N HIS A 322 -1.61 3.71 -1.22
CA HIS A 322 -2.40 4.90 -1.55
C HIS A 322 -1.55 6.17 -1.75
N ARG A 323 -0.26 6.11 -1.49
CA ARG A 323 0.67 7.20 -1.81
C ARG A 323 0.97 7.30 -3.31
N LEU A 324 0.84 6.18 -4.03
CA LEU A 324 1.12 6.08 -5.47
C LEU A 324 -0.13 5.78 -6.29
N ILE A 325 -1.02 4.95 -5.79
CA ILE A 325 -2.15 4.40 -6.54
C ILE A 325 -3.45 4.92 -5.93
N ASP A 326 -4.19 5.71 -6.71
CA ASP A 326 -5.50 6.23 -6.34
C ASP A 326 -6.62 5.20 -6.55
N GLY A 327 -7.75 5.40 -5.85
CA GLY A 327 -8.89 4.50 -5.92
C GLY A 327 -9.44 4.28 -7.32
N ALA A 328 -9.52 5.32 -8.16
CA ALA A 328 -9.98 5.22 -9.55
C ALA A 328 -9.00 4.41 -10.42
N VAL A 329 -7.70 4.59 -10.23
CA VAL A 329 -6.65 3.83 -10.93
C VAL A 329 -6.74 2.35 -10.55
N ALA A 330 -6.89 2.04 -9.26
CA ALA A 330 -7.02 0.66 -8.78
C ALA A 330 -8.33 0.00 -9.27
N ALA A 331 -9.44 0.75 -9.35
CA ALA A 331 -10.69 0.24 -9.88
C ALA A 331 -10.57 -0.11 -11.38
N ASN A 332 -9.95 0.77 -12.18
CA ASN A 332 -9.70 0.51 -13.60
C ASN A 332 -8.73 -0.65 -13.81
N PHE A 333 -7.69 -0.76 -12.98
CA PHE A 333 -6.78 -1.90 -12.97
C PHE A 333 -7.53 -3.21 -12.73
N LEU A 334 -8.33 -3.28 -11.65
CA LEU A 334 -9.07 -4.49 -11.29
C LEU A 334 -10.09 -4.85 -12.36
N LYS A 335 -10.80 -3.87 -12.94
CA LYS A 335 -11.71 -4.05 -14.07
C LYS A 335 -11.01 -4.61 -15.31
N SER A 336 -9.86 -4.07 -15.69
CA SER A 336 -9.05 -4.55 -16.82
C SER A 336 -8.54 -5.97 -16.57
N PHE A 337 -8.05 -6.24 -15.35
CA PHE A 337 -7.61 -7.56 -14.93
C PHE A 337 -8.75 -8.60 -15.01
N ILE A 338 -9.92 -8.28 -14.47
CA ILE A 338 -11.10 -9.16 -14.49
C ILE A 338 -11.52 -9.46 -15.94
N ALA A 339 -11.56 -8.45 -16.80
CA ALA A 339 -11.90 -8.65 -18.21
C ALA A 339 -10.98 -9.65 -18.92
N LYS A 340 -9.68 -9.71 -18.54
CA LYS A 340 -8.72 -10.69 -19.07
C LYS A 340 -8.92 -12.09 -18.47
N ILE A 341 -9.29 -12.18 -17.22
CA ILE A 341 -9.58 -13.45 -16.53
C ILE A 341 -10.88 -14.06 -17.04
N GLN A 342 -11.89 -13.25 -17.31
CA GLN A 342 -13.18 -13.68 -17.85
C GLN A 342 -13.07 -14.20 -19.28
N ASN A 343 -12.12 -13.66 -20.05
CA ASN A 343 -11.89 -14.08 -21.43
C ASN A 343 -10.45 -14.54 -21.65
N PRO A 344 -10.15 -15.81 -21.37
CA PRO A 344 -8.78 -16.32 -21.51
C PRO A 344 -8.29 -16.38 -22.96
N ALA A 345 -9.16 -16.39 -23.96
CA ALA A 345 -8.75 -16.28 -25.37
C ALA A 345 -8.18 -14.88 -25.67
N ARG A 346 -8.82 -13.82 -25.16
CA ARG A 346 -8.29 -12.45 -25.24
C ARG A 346 -6.96 -12.34 -24.48
N LEU A 347 -6.86 -12.94 -23.30
CA LEU A 347 -5.63 -12.95 -22.53
C LEU A 347 -4.47 -13.55 -23.34
N MET A 348 -4.69 -14.63 -24.11
CA MET A 348 -3.64 -15.24 -24.94
C MET A 348 -3.12 -14.29 -26.02
N MET A 349 -3.94 -13.38 -26.54
CA MET A 349 -3.52 -12.37 -27.52
C MET A 349 -2.70 -11.23 -26.89
N GLU A 350 -2.83 -10.99 -25.59
CA GLU A 350 -2.19 -9.90 -24.86
C GLU A 350 -0.96 -10.37 -24.05
N MET A 351 -0.64 -11.68 -24.08
CA MET A 351 0.42 -12.29 -23.24
C MET A 351 1.86 -12.07 -23.74
N MET A 352 2.07 -11.40 -24.87
CA MET A 352 3.43 -11.17 -25.40
C MET A 352 4.11 -9.93 -24.80
#